data_80934bbed815d76266221f2f1c85b6f8
#
_entry.id   80934bbed815d76266221f2f1c85b6f8
#
_cell.length_a   1.000
_cell.length_b   1.000
_cell.length_c   1.000
_cell.angle_alpha   90.00
_cell.angle_beta   90.00
_cell.angle_gamma   90.00
#
_symmetry.space_group_name_H-M   'P 1'
#
loop_
_entity.id
_entity.type
_entity.pdbx_description
1 polymer ?
#
loop_
_entity_poly.entity_id
_entity_poly.type
_entity_poly.pdbx_seq_one_letter_code
_entity_poly.pdbx_strand_id
1 'polypeptide(L)'
;MTTFRSRQVRALRIAIATGVASALMLPLGGVVAWNQLLDSQSSTAVSVNAVSIPDTPAALVAALGEGGQLSHLFVATMDAGGVGGTLVLLPIGAATETIATDSAEVAVDEAKLPRRLAEVYSTDGLGGLANEVQGLLDLSFVAVGALSRAELIDVLAPLGGVDVLLDRDVVTVAVDGTPTKLASAGETSYPIDRLVDILLARRPSEKESERFARHREVWNGVVKRVGAGLDLPPEVDMTPAGLADASNFMRRVIGGAIQVWQLAAAPVLDKTINPKRLDLYSLDRAEVVMVFASVAPSALAGADLPITVMIDSPFNDPVVSRAAVAALLEAGIGVGVMREVSAREQAATLIEADSEVADALSALLAGGFVSVETRNWESPVAGIDAAITLGADFANSVRN
;
A
#
# COMPACT_ATOMS: atom_id res chain seq x y z
N MET A 1 -21.34 -54.17 35.37
CA MET A 1 -22.05 -53.27 34.43
C MET A 1 -22.30 -51.85 35.01
N THR A 2 -21.46 -51.35 35.90
CA THR A 2 -21.67 -50.09 36.62
C THR A 2 -20.76 -48.93 36.17
N THR A 3 -19.82 -49.18 35.22
CA THR A 3 -18.82 -48.18 34.87
C THR A 3 -19.19 -47.27 33.69
N PHE A 4 -20.14 -47.63 32.86
CA PHE A 4 -20.52 -46.84 31.69
C PHE A 4 -21.46 -45.66 32.03
N ARG A 5 -22.42 -45.90 32.93
CA ARG A 5 -23.36 -44.84 33.41
C ARG A 5 -22.64 -43.72 34.18
N SER A 6 -21.63 -44.05 34.97
CA SER A 6 -20.87 -43.05 35.74
C SER A 6 -20.03 -42.12 34.84
N ARG A 7 -19.50 -42.65 33.71
CA ARG A 7 -18.75 -41.85 32.73
C ARG A 7 -19.67 -40.88 31.95
N GLN A 8 -20.88 -41.32 31.57
CA GLN A 8 -21.84 -40.47 30.89
C GLN A 8 -22.35 -39.33 31.77
N VAL A 9 -22.66 -39.61 33.05
CA VAL A 9 -23.09 -38.60 34.00
C VAL A 9 -21.98 -37.59 34.32
N ARG A 10 -20.73 -38.00 34.37
CA ARG A 10 -19.57 -37.15 34.52
C ARG A 10 -19.33 -36.25 33.29
N ALA A 11 -19.41 -36.84 32.08
CA ALA A 11 -19.29 -36.06 30.81
C ALA A 11 -20.42 -35.04 30.68
N LEU A 12 -21.65 -35.38 31.02
CA LEU A 12 -22.79 -34.47 31.01
C LEU A 12 -22.61 -33.32 32.00
N ARG A 13 -22.13 -33.61 33.23
CA ARG A 13 -21.86 -32.58 34.25
C ARG A 13 -20.75 -31.63 33.83
N ILE A 14 -19.68 -32.14 33.18
CA ILE A 14 -18.60 -31.33 32.63
C ILE A 14 -19.11 -30.46 31.45
N ALA A 15 -19.91 -31.03 30.54
CA ALA A 15 -20.50 -30.28 29.44
C ALA A 15 -21.42 -29.17 29.88
N ILE A 16 -22.28 -29.43 30.93
CA ILE A 16 -23.15 -28.40 31.51
C ILE A 16 -22.34 -27.32 32.26
N ALA A 17 -21.30 -27.71 33.02
CA ALA A 17 -20.42 -26.77 33.70
C ALA A 17 -19.65 -25.88 32.71
N THR A 18 -19.16 -26.45 31.63
CA THR A 18 -18.46 -25.72 30.54
C THR A 18 -19.45 -24.77 29.81
N GLY A 19 -20.67 -25.25 29.52
CA GLY A 19 -21.69 -24.43 28.86
C GLY A 19 -22.15 -23.25 29.74
N VAL A 20 -22.35 -23.46 31.04
CA VAL A 20 -22.71 -22.39 31.99
C VAL A 20 -21.53 -21.43 32.19
N ALA A 21 -20.31 -21.92 32.29
CA ALA A 21 -19.12 -21.06 32.38
C ALA A 21 -18.94 -20.19 31.10
N SER A 22 -19.14 -20.77 29.92
CA SER A 22 -19.08 -20.02 28.64
C SER A 22 -20.21 -18.99 28.54
N ALA A 23 -21.45 -19.33 29.00
CA ALA A 23 -22.60 -18.42 28.99
C ALA A 23 -22.47 -17.27 29.99
N LEU A 24 -21.73 -17.45 31.08
CA LEU A 24 -21.42 -16.39 32.04
C LEU A 24 -20.19 -15.55 31.62
N MET A 25 -19.23 -16.15 30.92
CA MET A 25 -18.04 -15.42 30.45
C MET A 25 -18.33 -14.54 29.22
N LEU A 26 -19.30 -14.89 28.36
CA LEU A 26 -19.66 -14.09 27.17
C LEU A 26 -20.18 -12.69 27.55
N PRO A 27 -21.12 -12.49 28.50
CA PRO A 27 -21.53 -11.14 28.91
C PRO A 27 -20.42 -10.39 29.69
N LEU A 28 -19.57 -11.07 30.46
CA LEU A 28 -18.42 -10.44 31.14
C LEU A 28 -17.35 -10.02 30.14
N GLY A 29 -17.05 -10.85 29.15
CA GLY A 29 -16.15 -10.51 28.04
C GLY A 29 -16.70 -9.34 27.21
N GLY A 30 -18.00 -9.31 26.96
CA GLY A 30 -18.67 -8.20 26.27
C GLY A 30 -18.61 -6.89 27.04
N VAL A 31 -18.79 -6.92 28.36
CA VAL A 31 -18.67 -5.72 29.21
C VAL A 31 -17.24 -5.22 29.32
N VAL A 32 -16.25 -6.13 29.41
CA VAL A 32 -14.85 -5.75 29.43
C VAL A 32 -14.42 -5.18 28.08
N ALA A 33 -14.81 -5.83 26.97
CA ALA A 33 -14.55 -5.31 25.62
C ALA A 33 -15.27 -3.97 25.38
N TRP A 34 -16.52 -3.81 25.87
CA TRP A 34 -17.24 -2.55 25.79
C TRP A 34 -16.58 -1.45 26.62
N ASN A 35 -16.15 -1.75 27.84
CA ASN A 35 -15.41 -0.78 28.65
C ASN A 35 -14.05 -0.43 28.07
N GLN A 36 -13.32 -1.41 27.52
CA GLN A 36 -12.07 -1.12 26.78
C GLN A 36 -12.31 -0.29 25.51
N LEU A 37 -13.42 -0.53 24.80
CA LEU A 37 -13.82 0.31 23.66
C LEU A 37 -14.21 1.72 24.10
N LEU A 38 -14.92 1.86 25.22
CA LEU A 38 -15.24 3.17 25.78
C LEU A 38 -14.00 3.88 26.34
N ASP A 39 -13.10 3.15 26.98
CA ASP A 39 -11.82 3.69 27.47
C ASP A 39 -10.90 4.06 26.30
N SER A 40 -10.86 3.28 25.21
CA SER A 40 -10.11 3.63 24.00
C SER A 40 -10.72 4.83 23.27
N GLN A 41 -12.06 5.01 23.32
CA GLN A 41 -12.69 6.23 22.81
C GLN A 41 -12.53 7.43 23.75
N SER A 42 -12.34 7.21 25.04
CA SER A 42 -12.08 8.29 26.01
C SER A 42 -10.62 8.68 26.12
N SER A 43 -9.67 7.83 25.70
CA SER A 43 -8.25 8.17 25.61
C SER A 43 -7.90 9.07 24.42
N THR A 44 -8.76 9.17 23.42
CA THR A 44 -8.72 10.23 22.42
C THR A 44 -9.44 11.50 22.90
N ALA A 45 -9.05 12.05 24.04
CA ALA A 45 -9.21 13.48 24.27
C ALA A 45 -8.27 14.16 23.26
N VAL A 46 -8.76 14.35 22.02
CA VAL A 46 -8.09 15.18 21.02
C VAL A 46 -7.76 16.48 21.70
N SER A 47 -6.48 16.74 21.97
CA SER A 47 -6.08 17.99 22.56
C SER A 47 -6.61 19.08 21.63
N VAL A 48 -7.14 20.16 22.18
CA VAL A 48 -7.74 21.27 21.42
C VAL A 48 -6.77 21.87 20.39
N ASN A 49 -5.49 21.46 20.44
CA ASN A 49 -4.38 21.90 19.60
C ASN A 49 -3.82 20.82 18.68
N ALA A 50 -4.48 19.65 18.57
CA ALA A 50 -3.98 18.60 17.67
C ALA A 50 -4.07 19.04 16.19
N VAL A 51 -3.00 18.82 15.45
CA VAL A 51 -2.96 19.04 14.02
C VAL A 51 -3.64 17.89 13.31
N SER A 52 -4.55 18.14 12.38
CA SER A 52 -5.18 17.09 11.58
C SER A 52 -4.26 16.64 10.44
N ILE A 53 -4.26 15.33 10.16
CA ILE A 53 -3.64 14.80 8.94
C ILE A 53 -4.40 15.37 7.73
N PRO A 54 -3.70 15.92 6.72
CA PRO A 54 -4.35 16.39 5.50
C PRO A 54 -5.10 15.26 4.78
N ASP A 55 -6.21 15.59 4.13
CA ASP A 55 -6.95 14.63 3.30
C ASP A 55 -6.17 14.31 2.02
N THR A 56 -5.74 13.07 1.88
CA THR A 56 -4.93 12.56 0.77
C THR A 56 -5.57 11.27 0.23
N PRO A 57 -6.73 11.38 -0.45
CA PRO A 57 -7.49 10.22 -0.88
C PRO A 57 -6.72 9.38 -1.90
N ALA A 58 -7.03 8.07 -1.93
CA ALA A 58 -6.45 7.11 -2.85
C ALA A 58 -7.52 6.43 -3.71
N ALA A 59 -7.18 6.14 -4.96
CA ALA A 59 -8.02 5.39 -5.90
C ALA A 59 -7.24 4.20 -6.47
N LEU A 60 -7.89 3.04 -6.57
CA LEU A 60 -7.36 1.88 -7.28
C LEU A 60 -7.76 1.93 -8.75
N VAL A 61 -6.79 1.90 -9.64
CA VAL A 61 -6.99 1.97 -11.08
C VAL A 61 -6.42 0.73 -11.76
N ALA A 62 -7.29 -0.03 -12.40
CA ALA A 62 -6.98 -1.18 -13.23
C ALA A 62 -7.07 -0.79 -14.71
N ALA A 63 -5.98 -0.82 -15.47
CA ALA A 63 -6.03 -0.58 -16.91
C ALA A 63 -6.15 -1.91 -17.67
N LEU A 64 -7.15 -1.97 -18.55
CA LEU A 64 -7.54 -3.18 -19.26
C LEU A 64 -6.95 -3.22 -20.67
N GLY A 65 -6.33 -4.33 -21.00
CA GLY A 65 -5.89 -4.63 -22.34
C GLY A 65 -6.97 -5.21 -23.22
N GLU A 66 -6.56 -5.73 -24.36
CA GLU A 66 -7.46 -6.38 -25.32
C GLU A 66 -8.18 -7.57 -24.67
N GLY A 67 -9.48 -7.68 -24.91
CA GLY A 67 -10.32 -8.72 -24.28
C GLY A 67 -10.66 -8.48 -22.81
N GLY A 68 -10.39 -7.29 -22.25
CA GLY A 68 -10.76 -6.92 -20.89
C GLY A 68 -9.86 -7.53 -19.81
N GLN A 69 -8.71 -8.08 -20.18
CA GLN A 69 -7.74 -8.61 -19.21
C GLN A 69 -6.99 -7.50 -18.48
N LEU A 70 -6.68 -7.72 -17.22
CA LEU A 70 -5.85 -6.79 -16.44
C LEU A 70 -4.45 -6.69 -17.05
N SER A 71 -4.08 -5.51 -17.51
CA SER A 71 -2.77 -5.25 -18.14
C SER A 71 -1.87 -4.38 -17.29
N HIS A 72 -2.43 -3.44 -16.53
CA HIS A 72 -1.67 -2.58 -15.66
C HIS A 72 -2.49 -2.24 -14.42
N LEU A 73 -1.85 -2.10 -13.27
CA LEU A 73 -2.47 -1.81 -11.98
C LEU A 73 -1.66 -0.76 -11.24
N PHE A 74 -2.33 0.22 -10.69
CA PHE A 74 -1.69 1.24 -9.86
C PHE A 74 -2.69 1.86 -8.87
N VAL A 75 -2.16 2.40 -7.79
CA VAL A 75 -2.89 3.28 -6.89
C VAL A 75 -2.55 4.71 -7.25
N ALA A 76 -3.55 5.51 -7.54
CA ALA A 76 -3.41 6.96 -7.67
C ALA A 76 -3.73 7.60 -6.33
N THR A 77 -2.84 8.42 -5.79
CA THR A 77 -3.10 9.22 -4.60
C THR A 77 -3.22 10.68 -5.01
N MET A 78 -3.95 11.46 -4.23
CA MET A 78 -4.16 12.88 -4.51
C MET A 78 -3.54 13.71 -3.41
N ASP A 79 -2.85 14.78 -3.79
CA ASP A 79 -2.31 15.74 -2.83
C ASP A 79 -3.43 16.48 -2.09
N ALA A 80 -3.13 16.99 -0.89
CA ALA A 80 -4.08 17.72 -0.05
C ALA A 80 -4.70 18.97 -0.74
N GLY A 81 -4.08 19.45 -1.82
CA GLY A 81 -4.60 20.51 -2.67
C GLY A 81 -5.75 20.10 -3.60
N GLY A 82 -6.10 18.81 -3.66
CA GLY A 82 -7.19 18.28 -4.48
C GLY A 82 -6.84 18.09 -5.97
N VAL A 83 -5.60 18.35 -6.35
CA VAL A 83 -5.01 18.09 -7.66
C VAL A 83 -3.55 17.70 -7.51
N GLY A 84 -3.00 16.95 -8.47
CA GLY A 84 -1.66 16.39 -8.32
C GLY A 84 -1.64 15.15 -7.45
N GLY A 85 -0.44 14.59 -7.24
CA GLY A 85 -0.26 13.45 -6.35
C GLY A 85 0.73 12.41 -6.86
N THR A 86 0.58 11.17 -6.40
CA THR A 86 1.52 10.09 -6.72
C THR A 86 0.81 8.90 -7.37
N LEU A 87 1.40 8.36 -8.42
CA LEU A 87 1.00 7.09 -9.02
C LEU A 87 1.91 5.98 -8.47
N VAL A 88 1.36 5.10 -7.66
CA VAL A 88 2.09 3.97 -7.10
C VAL A 88 1.81 2.72 -7.93
N LEU A 89 2.80 2.29 -8.70
CA LEU A 89 2.65 1.16 -9.62
C LEU A 89 2.75 -0.17 -8.87
N LEU A 90 1.79 -1.07 -9.15
CA LEU A 90 1.76 -2.43 -8.60
C LEU A 90 1.95 -3.47 -9.71
N PRO A 91 2.79 -4.50 -9.49
CA PRO A 91 2.85 -5.62 -10.42
C PRO A 91 1.55 -6.44 -10.35
N ILE A 92 0.93 -6.72 -11.49
CA ILE A 92 -0.27 -7.56 -11.52
C ILE A 92 0.02 -9.04 -11.20
N GLY A 93 1.30 -9.40 -11.17
CA GLY A 93 1.81 -10.67 -10.65
C GLY A 93 2.05 -10.69 -9.14
N ALA A 94 1.74 -9.61 -8.40
CA ALA A 94 1.87 -9.62 -6.94
C ALA A 94 1.00 -10.70 -6.31
N ALA A 95 1.53 -11.31 -5.25
CA ALA A 95 0.83 -12.29 -4.44
C ALA A 95 -0.24 -11.60 -3.57
N THR A 96 -1.38 -12.25 -3.37
CA THR A 96 -2.48 -11.76 -2.52
C THR A 96 -2.14 -11.73 -1.03
N GLU A 97 -1.07 -12.40 -0.62
CA GLU A 97 -0.63 -12.44 0.77
C GLU A 97 0.83 -12.01 0.87
N THR A 98 1.18 -11.35 1.98
CA THR A 98 2.59 -11.10 2.30
C THR A 98 3.26 -12.44 2.61
N ILE A 99 4.20 -12.83 1.75
CA ILE A 99 4.93 -14.08 1.92
C ILE A 99 6.03 -13.84 2.96
N ALA A 100 5.84 -14.41 4.16
CA ALA A 100 6.89 -14.42 5.17
C ALA A 100 8.06 -15.30 4.67
N THR A 101 9.24 -14.68 4.50
CA THR A 101 10.46 -15.35 4.01
C THR A 101 11.04 -16.38 4.99
N ASP A 102 10.59 -16.39 6.25
CA ASP A 102 11.16 -17.20 7.34
C ASP A 102 10.27 -18.35 7.83
N SER A 103 9.21 -18.71 7.11
CA SER A 103 8.30 -19.78 7.56
C SER A 103 8.90 -21.17 7.28
N ALA A 104 9.50 -21.77 8.33
CA ALA A 104 9.86 -23.17 8.32
C ALA A 104 8.61 -24.04 8.11
N GLU A 105 8.72 -25.01 7.16
CA GLU A 105 7.88 -26.19 6.96
C GLU A 105 6.47 -26.19 7.57
N VAL A 106 5.56 -25.42 7.00
CA VAL A 106 4.13 -25.65 7.18
C VAL A 106 3.66 -26.43 5.94
N ALA A 107 3.00 -27.56 6.15
CA ALA A 107 2.35 -28.32 5.07
C ALA A 107 1.36 -27.38 4.35
N VAL A 108 1.70 -27.00 3.12
CA VAL A 108 0.95 -26.00 2.36
C VAL A 108 -0.31 -26.68 1.80
N ASP A 109 -1.46 -26.25 2.29
CA ASP A 109 -2.76 -26.58 1.69
C ASP A 109 -2.85 -25.89 0.32
N GLU A 110 -3.03 -26.66 -0.77
CA GLU A 110 -3.14 -26.06 -2.13
C GLU A 110 -4.24 -25.00 -2.23
N ALA A 111 -5.28 -25.05 -1.39
CA ALA A 111 -6.34 -24.05 -1.33
C ALA A 111 -5.88 -22.72 -0.70
N LYS A 112 -4.71 -22.69 -0.06
CA LYS A 112 -4.12 -21.51 0.60
C LYS A 112 -2.90 -20.97 -0.13
N LEU A 113 -2.61 -21.45 -1.36
CA LEU A 113 -1.53 -20.88 -2.14
C LEU A 113 -1.86 -19.45 -2.57
N PRO A 114 -0.88 -18.53 -2.48
CA PRO A 114 -1.10 -17.14 -2.89
C PRO A 114 -1.44 -17.08 -4.39
N ARG A 115 -2.48 -16.32 -4.73
CA ARG A 115 -2.88 -16.05 -6.11
C ARG A 115 -2.21 -14.76 -6.59
N ARG A 116 -2.09 -14.59 -7.90
CA ARG A 116 -1.67 -13.32 -8.49
C ARG A 116 -2.86 -12.35 -8.55
N LEU A 117 -2.64 -11.06 -8.39
CA LEU A 117 -3.68 -10.04 -8.54
C LEU A 117 -4.40 -10.12 -9.89
N ALA A 118 -3.67 -10.44 -10.97
CA ALA A 118 -4.27 -10.68 -12.28
C ALA A 118 -5.23 -11.89 -12.31
N GLU A 119 -4.98 -12.90 -11.52
CA GLU A 119 -5.82 -14.08 -11.38
C GLU A 119 -7.08 -13.77 -10.57
N VAL A 120 -6.93 -13.01 -9.47
CA VAL A 120 -8.07 -12.50 -8.70
C VAL A 120 -8.99 -11.67 -9.59
N TYR A 121 -8.43 -10.74 -10.39
CA TYR A 121 -9.25 -9.96 -11.31
C TYR A 121 -10.02 -10.84 -12.30
N SER A 122 -9.39 -11.88 -12.83
CA SER A 122 -10.02 -12.76 -13.82
C SER A 122 -11.13 -13.65 -13.24
N THR A 123 -11.05 -14.02 -11.95
CA THR A 123 -12.02 -14.92 -11.28
C THR A 123 -13.09 -14.14 -10.51
N ASP A 124 -12.68 -13.10 -9.78
CA ASP A 124 -13.51 -12.42 -8.79
C ASP A 124 -13.87 -10.98 -9.24
N GLY A 125 -13.35 -10.56 -10.40
CA GLY A 125 -13.63 -9.24 -10.99
C GLY A 125 -12.95 -8.09 -10.23
N LEU A 126 -13.40 -6.87 -10.54
CA LEU A 126 -12.84 -5.65 -9.97
C LEU A 126 -13.06 -5.55 -8.45
N GLY A 127 -14.21 -6.00 -7.95
CA GLY A 127 -14.52 -5.98 -6.51
C GLY A 127 -13.60 -6.90 -5.70
N GLY A 128 -13.36 -8.12 -6.20
CA GLY A 128 -12.41 -9.06 -5.60
C GLY A 128 -10.99 -8.51 -5.61
N LEU A 129 -10.56 -7.96 -6.76
CA LEU A 129 -9.25 -7.30 -6.86
C LEU A 129 -9.10 -6.16 -5.85
N ALA A 130 -10.12 -5.31 -5.71
CA ALA A 130 -10.08 -4.18 -4.78
C ALA A 130 -9.92 -4.64 -3.33
N ASN A 131 -10.68 -5.65 -2.91
CA ASN A 131 -10.59 -6.20 -1.55
C ASN A 131 -9.20 -6.77 -1.26
N GLU A 132 -8.62 -7.52 -2.21
CA GLU A 132 -7.27 -8.07 -2.04
C GLU A 132 -6.20 -6.98 -1.96
N VAL A 133 -6.30 -5.96 -2.83
CA VAL A 133 -5.34 -4.85 -2.83
C VAL A 133 -5.48 -3.99 -1.58
N GLN A 134 -6.71 -3.76 -1.07
CA GLN A 134 -6.94 -3.07 0.19
C GLN A 134 -6.26 -3.80 1.35
N GLY A 135 -6.42 -5.13 1.44
CA GLY A 135 -5.76 -5.93 2.47
C GLY A 135 -4.24 -6.00 2.31
N LEU A 136 -3.75 -6.09 1.07
CA LEU A 136 -2.31 -6.17 0.79
C LEU A 136 -1.55 -4.87 1.11
N LEU A 137 -2.20 -3.72 0.92
CA LEU A 137 -1.60 -2.40 1.09
C LEU A 137 -2.03 -1.69 2.38
N ASP A 138 -2.95 -2.26 3.15
CA ASP A 138 -3.59 -1.63 4.31
C ASP A 138 -4.20 -0.25 3.97
N LEU A 139 -4.87 -0.15 2.80
CA LEU A 139 -5.45 1.10 2.29
C LEU A 139 -6.97 1.03 2.15
N SER A 140 -7.62 2.19 2.29
CA SER A 140 -9.00 2.40 1.85
C SER A 140 -9.04 3.25 0.59
N PHE A 141 -9.88 2.88 -0.38
CA PHE A 141 -10.01 3.60 -1.65
C PHE A 141 -11.32 4.36 -1.70
N VAL A 142 -11.25 5.66 -2.10
CA VAL A 142 -12.44 6.47 -2.39
C VAL A 142 -13.02 6.16 -3.77
N ALA A 143 -12.19 5.65 -4.70
CA ALA A 143 -12.60 5.18 -6.02
C ALA A 143 -11.90 3.87 -6.36
N VAL A 144 -12.62 3.01 -7.07
CA VAL A 144 -12.09 1.80 -7.67
C VAL A 144 -12.61 1.73 -9.10
N GLY A 145 -11.72 1.70 -10.08
CA GLY A 145 -12.13 1.71 -11.49
C GLY A 145 -11.28 0.83 -12.38
N ALA A 146 -11.94 0.24 -13.38
CA ALA A 146 -11.27 -0.45 -14.47
C ALA A 146 -11.39 0.41 -15.72
N LEU A 147 -10.28 0.94 -16.21
CA LEU A 147 -10.22 1.79 -17.39
C LEU A 147 -9.94 0.96 -18.63
N SER A 148 -10.83 1.00 -19.58
CA SER A 148 -10.61 0.48 -20.94
C SER A 148 -9.56 1.32 -21.67
N ARG A 149 -9.05 0.79 -22.80
CA ARG A 149 -8.16 1.54 -23.69
C ARG A 149 -8.71 2.92 -24.06
N ALA A 150 -10.00 3.01 -24.37
CA ALA A 150 -10.63 4.26 -24.80
C ALA A 150 -10.70 5.28 -23.65
N GLU A 151 -11.10 4.85 -22.46
CA GLU A 151 -11.16 5.70 -21.26
C GLU A 151 -9.76 6.18 -20.83
N LEU A 152 -8.74 5.33 -20.94
CA LEU A 152 -7.37 5.74 -20.63
C LEU A 152 -6.83 6.76 -21.65
N ILE A 153 -7.15 6.61 -22.94
CA ILE A 153 -6.86 7.62 -23.97
C ILE A 153 -7.54 8.94 -23.61
N ASP A 154 -8.81 8.92 -23.25
CA ASP A 154 -9.57 10.10 -22.90
C ASP A 154 -9.05 10.83 -21.66
N VAL A 155 -8.66 10.08 -20.62
CA VAL A 155 -7.98 10.65 -19.42
C VAL A 155 -6.67 11.33 -19.78
N LEU A 156 -5.86 10.74 -20.67
CA LEU A 156 -4.53 11.25 -21.02
C LEU A 156 -4.56 12.22 -22.22
N ALA A 157 -5.71 12.39 -22.91
CA ALA A 157 -5.85 13.25 -24.09
C ALA A 157 -5.31 14.68 -23.91
N PRO A 158 -5.46 15.35 -22.75
CA PRO A 158 -4.92 16.71 -22.54
C PRO A 158 -3.41 16.81 -22.68
N LEU A 159 -2.66 15.70 -22.58
CA LEU A 159 -1.21 15.68 -22.78
C LEU A 159 -0.80 15.95 -24.25
N GLY A 160 -1.65 15.63 -25.22
CA GLY A 160 -1.39 15.77 -26.66
C GLY A 160 -0.37 14.77 -27.21
N GLY A 161 0.81 14.70 -26.61
CA GLY A 161 1.88 13.75 -26.92
C GLY A 161 2.87 13.67 -25.78
N VAL A 162 3.60 12.56 -25.67
CA VAL A 162 4.53 12.27 -24.58
C VAL A 162 5.84 11.73 -25.13
N ASP A 163 6.95 12.32 -24.68
CA ASP A 163 8.28 11.81 -24.96
C ASP A 163 8.62 10.69 -23.97
N VAL A 164 8.93 9.50 -24.49
CA VAL A 164 9.26 8.33 -23.68
C VAL A 164 10.62 7.78 -24.12
N LEU A 165 11.45 7.47 -23.14
CA LEU A 165 12.71 6.76 -23.34
C LEU A 165 12.48 5.27 -23.03
N LEU A 166 12.45 4.43 -24.08
CA LEU A 166 12.28 2.98 -23.95
C LEU A 166 13.64 2.28 -24.03
N ASP A 167 13.92 1.42 -23.05
CA ASP A 167 15.17 0.63 -23.03
C ASP A 167 15.21 -0.44 -24.14
N ARG A 168 14.05 -0.89 -24.60
CA ARG A 168 13.93 -1.93 -25.64
C ARG A 168 12.70 -1.74 -26.51
N ASP A 169 12.73 -2.42 -27.66
CA ASP A 169 11.59 -2.46 -28.58
C ASP A 169 10.35 -3.06 -27.89
N VAL A 170 9.20 -2.44 -28.09
CA VAL A 170 7.90 -2.96 -27.65
C VAL A 170 7.25 -3.68 -28.82
N VAL A 171 6.98 -4.96 -28.63
CA VAL A 171 6.37 -5.82 -29.64
C VAL A 171 5.10 -6.42 -29.04
N THR A 172 4.02 -6.41 -29.77
CA THR A 172 2.79 -7.14 -29.49
C THR A 172 2.62 -8.29 -30.47
N VAL A 173 1.63 -9.14 -30.23
CA VAL A 173 1.29 -10.23 -31.14
C VAL A 173 -0.12 -9.97 -31.66
N ALA A 174 -0.24 -9.87 -32.97
CA ALA A 174 -1.56 -9.72 -33.61
C ALA A 174 -2.39 -11.01 -33.45
N VAL A 175 -3.69 -10.92 -33.72
CA VAL A 175 -4.64 -12.05 -33.58
C VAL A 175 -4.21 -13.28 -34.40
N ASP A 176 -3.52 -13.06 -35.53
CA ASP A 176 -2.99 -14.13 -36.39
C ASP A 176 -1.65 -14.72 -35.91
N GLY A 177 -1.16 -14.29 -34.72
CA GLY A 177 0.11 -14.72 -34.15
C GLY A 177 1.33 -13.95 -34.69
N THR A 178 1.15 -12.98 -35.59
CA THR A 178 2.28 -12.21 -36.18
C THR A 178 2.79 -11.18 -35.17
N PRO A 179 4.11 -11.16 -34.87
CA PRO A 179 4.68 -10.12 -34.01
C PRO A 179 4.65 -8.77 -34.72
N THR A 180 4.04 -7.78 -34.07
CA THR A 180 3.95 -6.40 -34.58
C THR A 180 4.71 -5.47 -33.66
N LYS A 181 5.63 -4.70 -34.21
CA LYS A 181 6.39 -3.70 -33.45
C LYS A 181 5.53 -2.47 -33.19
N LEU A 182 5.28 -2.16 -31.93
CA LEU A 182 4.55 -0.96 -31.49
C LEU A 182 5.50 0.24 -31.33
N ALA A 183 6.67 0.02 -30.75
CA ALA A 183 7.62 1.08 -30.47
C ALA A 183 9.06 0.57 -30.58
N SER A 184 9.99 1.46 -30.93
CA SER A 184 11.43 1.20 -30.92
C SER A 184 12.08 1.64 -29.62
N ALA A 185 13.16 0.98 -29.23
CA ALA A 185 14.05 1.48 -28.18
C ALA A 185 14.57 2.88 -28.53
N GLY A 186 14.86 3.66 -27.51
CA GLY A 186 15.31 5.05 -27.59
C GLY A 186 14.24 6.06 -27.22
N GLU A 187 14.61 7.34 -27.26
CA GLU A 187 13.69 8.44 -26.95
C GLU A 187 12.84 8.77 -28.19
N THR A 188 11.52 8.75 -28.02
CA THR A 188 10.56 9.01 -29.09
C THR A 188 9.31 9.68 -28.52
N SER A 189 8.76 10.65 -29.26
CA SER A 189 7.47 11.27 -28.95
C SER A 189 6.33 10.42 -29.50
N TYR A 190 5.41 10.03 -28.63
CA TYR A 190 4.25 9.23 -28.98
C TYR A 190 2.96 10.00 -28.82
N PRO A 191 2.01 9.92 -29.78
CA PRO A 191 0.65 10.37 -29.55
C PRO A 191 -0.03 9.47 -28.50
N ILE A 192 -1.06 9.98 -27.85
CA ILE A 192 -1.68 9.32 -26.65
C ILE A 192 -2.22 7.93 -26.96
N ASP A 193 -2.84 7.72 -28.11
CA ASP A 193 -3.35 6.41 -28.52
C ASP A 193 -2.23 5.36 -28.58
N ARG A 194 -1.08 5.73 -29.17
CA ARG A 194 0.08 4.87 -29.25
C ARG A 194 0.76 4.67 -27.89
N LEU A 195 0.80 5.72 -27.05
CA LEU A 195 1.33 5.64 -25.70
C LEU A 195 0.53 4.62 -24.87
N VAL A 196 -0.81 4.65 -24.96
CA VAL A 196 -1.69 3.70 -24.29
C VAL A 196 -1.49 2.29 -24.85
N ASP A 197 -1.33 2.11 -26.17
CA ASP A 197 -1.00 0.81 -26.73
C ASP A 197 0.31 0.24 -26.20
N ILE A 198 1.34 1.07 -26.03
CA ILE A 198 2.62 0.69 -25.43
C ILE A 198 2.45 0.27 -23.97
N LEU A 199 1.65 1.03 -23.20
CA LEU A 199 1.37 0.74 -21.80
C LEU A 199 0.61 -0.58 -21.62
N LEU A 200 -0.40 -0.83 -22.47
CA LEU A 200 -1.25 -2.03 -22.38
C LEU A 200 -0.68 -3.25 -23.09
N ALA A 201 0.38 -3.09 -23.88
CA ALA A 201 0.99 -4.18 -24.65
C ALA A 201 1.43 -5.34 -23.74
N ARG A 202 1.12 -6.56 -24.17
CA ARG A 202 1.54 -7.78 -23.50
C ARG A 202 1.86 -8.87 -24.51
N ARG A 203 3.04 -9.45 -24.39
CA ARG A 203 3.39 -10.67 -25.11
C ARG A 203 3.06 -11.89 -24.27
N PRO A 204 2.65 -13.03 -24.85
CA PRO A 204 2.27 -14.23 -24.10
C PRO A 204 3.33 -14.76 -23.13
N SER A 205 4.62 -14.57 -23.45
CA SER A 205 5.76 -15.00 -22.62
C SER A 205 6.46 -13.87 -21.87
N GLU A 206 5.94 -12.65 -21.93
CA GLU A 206 6.56 -11.48 -21.29
C GLU A 206 6.40 -11.58 -19.78
N LYS A 207 7.53 -11.53 -19.08
CA LYS A 207 7.53 -11.51 -17.62
C LYS A 207 7.06 -10.16 -17.09
N GLU A 208 6.46 -10.19 -15.92
CA GLU A 208 6.02 -8.97 -15.23
C GLU A 208 7.17 -7.99 -15.03
N SER A 209 8.36 -8.47 -14.67
CA SER A 209 9.54 -7.62 -14.46
C SER A 209 9.95 -6.81 -15.71
N GLU A 210 9.78 -7.38 -16.91
CA GLU A 210 10.07 -6.69 -18.17
C GLU A 210 9.01 -5.62 -18.49
N ARG A 211 7.74 -5.95 -18.24
CA ARG A 211 6.60 -5.08 -18.48
C ARG A 211 6.55 -3.95 -17.47
N PHE A 212 6.83 -4.25 -16.21
CA PHE A 212 6.81 -3.31 -15.12
C PHE A 212 7.86 -2.21 -15.28
N ALA A 213 9.04 -2.54 -15.80
CA ALA A 213 10.04 -1.55 -16.19
C ALA A 213 9.51 -0.60 -17.28
N ARG A 214 8.87 -1.14 -18.34
CA ARG A 214 8.25 -0.34 -19.41
C ARG A 214 7.16 0.59 -18.88
N HIS A 215 6.32 0.13 -17.94
CA HIS A 215 5.29 0.96 -17.32
C HIS A 215 5.90 2.18 -16.63
N ARG A 216 6.99 1.99 -15.88
CA ARG A 216 7.71 3.08 -15.23
C ARG A 216 8.24 4.10 -16.23
N GLU A 217 8.83 3.64 -17.34
CA GLU A 217 9.35 4.52 -18.40
C GLU A 217 8.24 5.37 -19.04
N VAL A 218 7.10 4.75 -19.36
CA VAL A 218 5.92 5.47 -19.88
C VAL A 218 5.43 6.51 -18.89
N TRP A 219 5.23 6.12 -17.63
CA TRP A 219 4.75 7.06 -16.62
C TRP A 219 5.74 8.16 -16.29
N ASN A 220 7.04 7.91 -16.33
CA ASN A 220 8.07 8.96 -16.21
C ASN A 220 7.97 9.97 -17.37
N GLY A 221 7.66 9.55 -18.57
CA GLY A 221 7.37 10.43 -19.70
C GLY A 221 6.13 11.30 -19.42
N VAL A 222 5.05 10.69 -18.90
CA VAL A 222 3.83 11.39 -18.48
C VAL A 222 4.15 12.44 -17.40
N VAL A 223 4.91 12.10 -16.36
CA VAL A 223 5.36 13.04 -15.31
C VAL A 223 6.05 14.26 -15.90
N LYS A 224 7.02 14.04 -16.79
CA LYS A 224 7.73 15.13 -17.45
C LYS A 224 6.78 16.03 -18.26
N ARG A 225 5.80 15.43 -18.94
CA ARG A 225 4.84 16.17 -19.76
C ARG A 225 3.81 16.95 -18.94
N VAL A 226 3.36 16.40 -17.81
CA VAL A 226 2.46 17.08 -16.85
C VAL A 226 3.17 18.27 -16.20
N GLY A 227 4.43 18.12 -15.79
CA GLY A 227 5.20 19.19 -15.14
C GLY A 227 4.54 19.67 -13.85
N ALA A 228 4.17 20.96 -13.79
CA ALA A 228 3.49 21.56 -12.65
C ALA A 228 1.97 21.29 -12.61
N GLY A 229 1.44 20.61 -13.62
CA GLY A 229 0.03 20.33 -13.79
C GLY A 229 -0.50 20.78 -15.14
N LEU A 230 -1.64 20.25 -15.53
CA LEU A 230 -2.34 20.63 -16.76
C LEU A 230 -3.57 21.46 -16.44
N ASP A 231 -3.97 22.31 -17.40
CA ASP A 231 -5.27 22.95 -17.34
C ASP A 231 -6.36 21.86 -17.40
N LEU A 232 -7.17 21.79 -16.35
CA LEU A 232 -8.24 20.81 -16.27
C LEU A 232 -9.37 21.20 -17.22
N PRO A 233 -9.90 20.23 -18.01
CA PRO A 233 -11.12 20.45 -18.78
C PRO A 233 -12.27 20.86 -17.85
N PRO A 234 -13.18 21.76 -18.29
CA PRO A 234 -14.28 22.27 -17.46
C PRO A 234 -15.28 21.20 -17.01
N GLU A 235 -15.30 20.05 -17.65
CA GLU A 235 -16.12 18.89 -17.29
C GLU A 235 -15.59 18.07 -16.12
N VAL A 236 -14.37 18.35 -15.63
CA VAL A 236 -13.81 17.66 -14.46
C VAL A 236 -14.60 18.04 -13.21
N ASP A 237 -15.20 17.05 -12.58
CA ASP A 237 -15.98 17.25 -11.36
C ASP A 237 -15.06 17.46 -10.16
N MET A 238 -14.98 18.68 -9.66
CA MET A 238 -14.16 19.06 -8.49
C MET A 238 -14.89 18.85 -7.15
N THR A 239 -16.13 18.38 -7.15
CA THR A 239 -16.86 18.07 -5.91
C THR A 239 -16.30 16.81 -5.23
N PRO A 240 -16.56 16.61 -3.92
CA PRO A 240 -16.21 15.35 -3.25
C PRO A 240 -16.84 14.12 -3.90
N ALA A 241 -18.04 14.23 -4.47
CA ALA A 241 -18.70 13.13 -5.18
C ALA A 241 -17.94 12.70 -6.45
N GLY A 242 -17.29 13.63 -7.13
CA GLY A 242 -16.46 13.34 -8.31
C GLY A 242 -15.23 12.49 -7.99
N LEU A 243 -14.81 12.41 -6.72
CA LEU A 243 -13.70 11.54 -6.30
C LEU A 243 -14.03 10.04 -6.43
N ALA A 244 -15.31 9.67 -6.42
CA ALA A 244 -15.71 8.25 -6.53
C ALA A 244 -15.57 7.69 -7.95
N ASP A 245 -15.41 8.54 -8.97
CA ASP A 245 -15.15 8.14 -10.36
C ASP A 245 -13.65 8.09 -10.65
N ALA A 246 -13.11 6.92 -11.01
CA ALA A 246 -11.69 6.71 -11.22
C ALA A 246 -11.12 7.53 -12.39
N SER A 247 -11.89 7.73 -13.48
CA SER A 247 -11.45 8.54 -14.60
C SER A 247 -11.36 10.00 -14.21
N ASN A 248 -12.37 10.50 -13.48
CA ASN A 248 -12.37 11.87 -12.96
C ASN A 248 -11.26 12.09 -11.91
N PHE A 249 -11.06 11.10 -11.03
CA PHE A 249 -9.95 11.11 -10.07
C PHE A 249 -8.61 11.26 -10.78
N MET A 250 -8.37 10.45 -11.82
CA MET A 250 -7.14 10.52 -12.61
C MET A 250 -6.97 11.86 -13.32
N ARG A 251 -8.04 12.45 -13.89
CA ARG A 251 -7.97 13.79 -14.48
C ARG A 251 -7.56 14.84 -13.45
N ARG A 252 -8.07 14.76 -12.23
CA ARG A 252 -7.68 15.67 -11.14
C ARG A 252 -6.21 15.48 -10.75
N VAL A 253 -5.72 14.23 -10.69
CA VAL A 253 -4.31 13.94 -10.39
C VAL A 253 -3.39 14.58 -11.44
N ILE A 254 -3.68 14.47 -12.75
CA ILE A 254 -2.85 15.11 -13.79
C ILE A 254 -3.03 16.62 -13.87
N GLY A 255 -4.02 17.19 -13.20
CA GLY A 255 -4.23 18.63 -13.07
C GLY A 255 -3.21 19.34 -12.16
N GLY A 256 -2.43 18.61 -11.39
CA GLY A 256 -1.31 19.11 -10.59
C GLY A 256 -0.01 18.37 -10.89
N ALA A 257 1.05 18.72 -10.18
CA ALA A 257 2.31 17.98 -10.27
C ALA A 257 2.11 16.52 -9.85
N ILE A 258 2.70 15.60 -10.61
CA ILE A 258 2.61 14.18 -10.30
C ILE A 258 3.99 13.55 -10.09
N GLN A 259 4.01 12.49 -9.29
CA GLN A 259 5.16 11.63 -9.09
C GLN A 259 4.79 10.18 -9.43
N VAL A 260 5.80 9.37 -9.69
CA VAL A 260 5.62 7.93 -9.91
C VAL A 260 6.52 7.16 -8.96
N TRP A 261 5.92 6.24 -8.23
CA TRP A 261 6.63 5.27 -7.42
C TRP A 261 6.35 3.86 -7.92
N GLN A 262 7.37 3.05 -8.05
CA GLN A 262 7.23 1.65 -8.40
C GLN A 262 7.60 0.80 -7.19
N LEU A 263 6.64 0.09 -6.60
CA LEU A 263 6.90 -0.77 -5.45
C LEU A 263 7.90 -1.87 -5.82
N ALA A 264 8.87 -2.10 -4.94
CA ALA A 264 9.79 -3.21 -5.07
C ALA A 264 9.04 -4.54 -4.95
N ALA A 265 9.32 -5.44 -5.88
CA ALA A 265 8.67 -6.73 -5.95
C ALA A 265 9.70 -7.82 -6.19
N ALA A 266 9.83 -8.74 -5.24
CA ALA A 266 10.76 -9.87 -5.33
C ALA A 266 10.07 -11.09 -5.95
N PRO A 267 10.69 -11.79 -6.92
CA PRO A 267 10.10 -12.99 -7.50
C PRO A 267 10.04 -14.13 -6.45
N VAL A 268 8.90 -14.79 -6.36
CA VAL A 268 8.68 -15.94 -5.47
C VAL A 268 9.20 -17.21 -6.13
N LEU A 269 10.40 -17.62 -5.75
CA LEU A 269 11.09 -18.78 -6.33
C LEU A 269 10.87 -20.07 -5.55
N ASP A 270 10.38 -19.99 -4.31
CA ASP A 270 10.13 -21.15 -3.47
C ASP A 270 9.04 -22.05 -4.08
N LYS A 271 9.38 -23.32 -4.28
CA LYS A 271 8.49 -24.30 -4.89
C LYS A 271 7.36 -24.75 -3.97
N THR A 272 7.48 -24.55 -2.67
CA THR A 272 6.41 -24.87 -1.71
C THR A 272 5.30 -23.84 -1.81
N ILE A 273 5.65 -22.58 -2.03
CA ILE A 273 4.73 -21.44 -2.17
C ILE A 273 4.28 -21.27 -3.63
N ASN A 274 5.17 -21.50 -4.59
CA ASN A 274 4.92 -21.36 -6.03
C ASN A 274 5.21 -22.67 -6.79
N PRO A 275 4.47 -23.76 -6.55
CA PRO A 275 4.73 -25.07 -7.15
C PRO A 275 4.54 -25.06 -8.67
N LYS A 276 3.65 -24.23 -9.19
CA LYS A 276 3.36 -24.06 -10.62
C LYS A 276 4.36 -23.14 -11.32
N ARG A 277 5.33 -22.55 -10.60
CA ARG A 277 6.31 -21.58 -11.11
C ARG A 277 5.67 -20.44 -11.89
N LEU A 278 4.57 -19.94 -11.36
CA LEU A 278 3.90 -18.76 -11.91
C LEU A 278 4.84 -17.54 -11.81
N ASP A 279 4.59 -16.55 -12.65
CA ASP A 279 5.23 -15.24 -12.56
C ASP A 279 4.59 -14.47 -11.36
N LEU A 280 5.03 -14.83 -10.15
CA LEU A 280 4.51 -14.41 -8.86
C LEU A 280 5.55 -13.60 -8.11
N TYR A 281 5.12 -12.51 -7.48
CA TYR A 281 5.99 -11.55 -6.80
C TYR A 281 5.48 -11.26 -5.38
N SER A 282 6.40 -11.13 -4.43
CA SER A 282 6.12 -10.62 -3.08
C SER A 282 6.44 -9.14 -3.01
N LEU A 283 5.54 -8.35 -2.44
CA LEU A 283 5.79 -6.94 -2.13
C LEU A 283 6.53 -6.83 -0.79
N ASP A 284 7.35 -5.80 -0.67
CA ASP A 284 7.99 -5.45 0.58
C ASP A 284 7.04 -4.62 1.46
N ARG A 285 6.58 -5.18 2.57
CA ARG A 285 5.63 -4.53 3.46
C ARG A 285 6.16 -3.21 4.04
N ALA A 286 7.45 -3.14 4.37
CA ALA A 286 8.02 -1.92 4.92
C ALA A 286 8.04 -0.80 3.87
N GLU A 287 8.35 -1.12 2.60
CA GLU A 287 8.26 -0.16 1.52
C GLU A 287 6.81 0.27 1.25
N VAL A 288 5.86 -0.67 1.22
CA VAL A 288 4.43 -0.35 1.07
C VAL A 288 3.98 0.67 2.12
N VAL A 289 4.23 0.39 3.41
CA VAL A 289 3.85 1.30 4.50
C VAL A 289 4.60 2.63 4.40
N MET A 290 5.91 2.62 4.13
CA MET A 290 6.72 3.83 3.94
C MET A 290 6.12 4.74 2.85
N VAL A 291 5.82 4.18 1.69
CA VAL A 291 5.30 4.94 0.55
C VAL A 291 3.93 5.52 0.89
N PHE A 292 2.98 4.71 1.36
CA PHE A 292 1.62 5.21 1.58
C PHE A 292 1.51 6.10 2.82
N ALA A 293 2.31 5.90 3.85
CA ALA A 293 2.42 6.85 4.96
C ALA A 293 2.97 8.22 4.51
N SER A 294 3.73 8.26 3.41
CA SER A 294 4.24 9.51 2.83
C SER A 294 3.25 10.19 1.89
N VAL A 295 2.56 9.42 1.02
CA VAL A 295 1.79 10.01 -0.09
C VAL A 295 0.27 9.96 0.10
N ALA A 296 -0.23 9.09 0.98
CA ALA A 296 -1.66 8.94 1.26
C ALA A 296 -1.94 8.58 2.74
N PRO A 297 -1.41 9.32 3.72
CA PRO A 297 -1.58 8.97 5.13
C PRO A 297 -3.03 8.88 5.58
N SER A 298 -3.94 9.71 5.02
CA SER A 298 -5.37 9.64 5.37
C SER A 298 -6.11 8.44 4.76
N ALA A 299 -5.52 7.77 3.77
CA ALA A 299 -6.08 6.58 3.15
C ALA A 299 -5.60 5.28 3.80
N LEU A 300 -4.57 5.34 4.66
CA LEU A 300 -4.15 4.16 5.43
C LEU A 300 -5.31 3.69 6.30
N ALA A 301 -5.70 2.44 6.14
CA ALA A 301 -6.56 1.77 7.10
C ALA A 301 -5.70 1.62 8.36
N GLY A 302 -6.10 2.27 9.46
CA GLY A 302 -5.36 2.15 10.72
C GLY A 302 -5.18 0.66 11.03
N ALA A 303 -3.93 0.19 11.01
CA ALA A 303 -3.66 -1.15 11.51
C ALA A 303 -4.16 -1.20 12.95
N ASP A 304 -4.79 -2.31 13.36
CA ASP A 304 -5.19 -2.56 14.77
C ASP A 304 -3.94 -2.76 15.65
N LEU A 305 -2.97 -1.85 15.50
CA LEU A 305 -1.73 -1.84 16.27
C LEU A 305 -1.88 -0.92 17.48
N PRO A 306 -1.33 -1.31 18.63
CA PRO A 306 -1.54 -0.59 19.90
C PRO A 306 -0.95 0.81 19.92
N ILE A 307 0.06 1.07 19.11
CA ILE A 307 0.75 2.37 18.99
C ILE A 307 0.92 2.69 17.51
N THR A 308 0.53 3.89 17.11
CA THR A 308 0.73 4.43 15.75
C THR A 308 1.63 5.67 15.82
N VAL A 309 2.68 5.69 15.02
CA VAL A 309 3.64 6.78 15.04
C VAL A 309 3.71 7.55 13.73
N MET A 310 4.16 8.79 13.82
CA MET A 310 4.64 9.59 12.72
C MET A 310 6.17 9.54 12.67
N ILE A 311 6.74 9.39 11.49
CA ILE A 311 8.19 9.43 11.26
C ILE A 311 8.56 10.72 10.55
N ASP A 312 9.51 11.46 11.12
CA ASP A 312 10.18 12.60 10.49
C ASP A 312 11.61 12.18 10.10
N SER A 313 11.87 12.14 8.78
CA SER A 313 13.19 11.79 8.24
C SER A 313 13.91 13.05 7.72
N PRO A 314 15.06 13.45 8.30
CA PRO A 314 15.85 14.55 7.78
C PRO A 314 16.81 14.14 6.65
N PHE A 315 16.80 12.86 6.22
CA PHE A 315 17.87 12.31 5.40
C PHE A 315 17.59 12.25 3.91
N ASN A 316 16.35 12.44 3.43
CA ASN A 316 15.97 12.24 2.02
C ASN A 316 16.59 10.95 1.43
N ASP A 317 16.52 9.84 2.19
CA ASP A 317 17.12 8.55 1.88
C ASP A 317 16.10 7.43 2.07
N PRO A 318 15.50 6.91 0.99
CA PRO A 318 14.46 5.90 1.09
C PRO A 318 14.95 4.58 1.72
N VAL A 319 16.25 4.29 1.69
CA VAL A 319 16.81 3.09 2.32
C VAL A 319 16.74 3.23 3.84
N VAL A 320 17.12 4.39 4.39
CA VAL A 320 17.03 4.70 5.82
C VAL A 320 15.57 4.72 6.26
N SER A 321 14.71 5.39 5.49
CA SER A 321 13.28 5.50 5.76
C SER A 321 12.60 4.12 5.80
N ARG A 322 12.86 3.27 4.81
CA ARG A 322 12.34 1.90 4.75
C ARG A 322 12.84 1.04 5.93
N ALA A 323 14.12 1.16 6.29
CA ALA A 323 14.70 0.42 7.42
C ALA A 323 14.06 0.84 8.76
N ALA A 324 13.76 2.13 8.95
CA ALA A 324 13.05 2.61 10.13
C ALA A 324 11.63 2.03 10.21
N VAL A 325 10.88 2.05 9.09
CA VAL A 325 9.54 1.44 9.03
C VAL A 325 9.63 -0.07 9.31
N ALA A 326 10.59 -0.79 8.73
CA ALA A 326 10.77 -2.22 8.97
C ALA A 326 10.99 -2.52 10.46
N ALA A 327 11.88 -1.78 11.13
CA ALA A 327 12.16 -1.95 12.55
C ALA A 327 10.93 -1.66 13.45
N LEU A 328 10.13 -0.65 13.09
CA LEU A 328 8.88 -0.34 13.81
C LEU A 328 7.83 -1.43 13.63
N LEU A 329 7.62 -1.90 12.41
CA LEU A 329 6.66 -2.99 12.12
C LEU A 329 7.06 -4.29 12.82
N GLU A 330 8.37 -4.61 12.87
CA GLU A 330 8.90 -5.77 13.61
C GLU A 330 8.64 -5.64 15.11
N ALA A 331 8.72 -4.43 15.66
CA ALA A 331 8.37 -4.14 17.05
C ALA A 331 6.85 -4.08 17.31
N GLY A 332 5.99 -4.29 16.31
CA GLY A 332 4.53 -4.21 16.43
C GLY A 332 3.98 -2.79 16.53
N ILE A 333 4.71 -1.80 16.01
CA ILE A 333 4.35 -0.39 15.99
C ILE A 333 3.87 0.00 14.59
N GLY A 334 2.71 0.65 14.49
CA GLY A 334 2.14 1.17 13.25
C GLY A 334 2.77 2.48 12.84
N VAL A 335 2.89 2.70 11.53
CA VAL A 335 3.34 3.97 10.96
C VAL A 335 2.17 4.59 10.19
N GLY A 336 1.62 5.69 10.70
CA GLY A 336 0.48 6.39 10.10
C GLY A 336 0.89 7.52 9.18
N VAL A 337 2.01 8.19 9.47
CA VAL A 337 2.52 9.32 8.67
C VAL A 337 4.03 9.20 8.54
N MET A 338 4.54 9.50 7.36
CA MET A 338 5.96 9.65 7.14
C MET A 338 6.24 10.95 6.38
N ARG A 339 7.19 11.76 6.86
CA ARG A 339 7.53 13.03 6.26
C ARG A 339 9.04 13.15 6.06
N GLU A 340 9.42 13.74 4.94
CA GLU A 340 10.76 14.29 4.78
C GLU A 340 10.77 15.72 5.34
N VAL A 341 11.67 15.99 6.28
CA VAL A 341 11.73 17.27 6.96
C VAL A 341 13.09 17.94 6.74
N SER A 342 13.10 19.23 6.45
CA SER A 342 14.33 20.02 6.37
C SER A 342 14.86 20.40 7.76
N ALA A 343 14.77 19.47 8.73
CA ALA A 343 15.28 19.69 10.07
C ALA A 343 16.81 19.49 10.12
N ARG A 344 17.46 20.09 11.11
CA ARG A 344 18.88 19.80 11.35
C ARG A 344 19.03 18.35 11.80
N GLU A 345 19.93 17.61 11.16
CA GLU A 345 20.30 16.28 11.59
C GLU A 345 20.76 16.31 13.06
N GLN A 346 20.18 15.45 13.87
CA GLN A 346 20.57 15.23 15.26
C GLN A 346 21.27 13.86 15.39
N ALA A 347 22.12 13.70 16.42
CA ALA A 347 22.90 12.47 16.58
C ALA A 347 21.98 11.28 16.92
N ALA A 348 21.16 11.44 17.95
CA ALA A 348 20.24 10.41 18.44
C ALA A 348 18.84 10.53 17.80
N THR A 349 18.13 9.41 17.71
CA THR A 349 16.72 9.40 17.35
C THR A 349 15.88 10.02 18.48
N LEU A 350 14.99 10.97 18.16
CA LEU A 350 14.14 11.65 19.12
C LEU A 350 12.72 11.09 19.07
N ILE A 351 12.17 10.73 20.22
CA ILE A 351 10.76 10.39 20.41
C ILE A 351 10.07 11.53 21.14
N GLU A 352 9.03 12.10 20.52
CA GLU A 352 8.13 13.07 21.12
C GLU A 352 6.78 12.40 21.37
N ALA A 353 6.41 12.21 22.63
CA ALA A 353 5.20 11.53 23.05
C ALA A 353 4.84 11.91 24.50
N ASP A 354 3.67 11.47 24.96
CA ASP A 354 3.38 11.42 26.39
C ASP A 354 4.32 10.44 27.09
N SER A 355 4.62 10.68 28.36
CA SER A 355 5.66 9.92 29.10
C SER A 355 5.45 8.41 29.10
N GLU A 356 4.21 7.94 29.22
CA GLU A 356 3.87 6.50 29.20
C GLU A 356 4.17 5.85 27.82
N VAL A 357 3.78 6.54 26.76
CA VAL A 357 4.05 6.09 25.37
C VAL A 357 5.55 6.17 25.06
N ALA A 358 6.24 7.23 25.49
CA ALA A 358 7.67 7.40 25.30
C ALA A 358 8.48 6.29 25.96
N ASP A 359 8.11 5.90 27.20
CA ASP A 359 8.75 4.79 27.92
C ASP A 359 8.53 3.45 27.20
N ALA A 360 7.31 3.17 26.76
CA ALA A 360 6.96 1.97 26.01
C ALA A 360 7.74 1.89 24.68
N LEU A 361 7.76 2.96 23.90
CA LEU A 361 8.49 3.04 22.64
C LEU A 361 9.99 2.87 22.84
N SER A 362 10.58 3.54 23.85
CA SER A 362 12.02 3.42 24.15
C SER A 362 12.42 1.98 24.47
N ALA A 363 11.56 1.26 25.21
CA ALA A 363 11.79 -0.15 25.53
C ALA A 363 11.68 -1.05 24.29
N LEU A 364 10.69 -0.82 23.42
CA LEU A 364 10.49 -1.59 22.19
C LEU A 364 11.58 -1.34 21.15
N LEU A 365 12.06 -0.10 21.05
CA LEU A 365 13.05 0.31 20.04
C LEU A 365 14.51 0.07 20.46
N ALA A 366 14.77 -0.30 21.72
CA ALA A 366 16.13 -0.53 22.23
C ALA A 366 16.93 -1.59 21.46
N GLY A 367 16.29 -2.48 20.69
CA GLY A 367 16.94 -3.50 19.86
C GLY A 367 17.29 -3.05 18.44
N GLY A 368 16.64 -2.00 17.92
CA GLY A 368 16.77 -1.56 16.52
C GLY A 368 17.34 -0.15 16.33
N PHE A 369 17.26 0.70 17.36
CA PHE A 369 17.76 2.07 17.32
C PHE A 369 18.96 2.24 18.27
N VAL A 370 20.05 2.84 17.76
CA VAL A 370 21.34 2.91 18.47
C VAL A 370 21.27 3.80 19.71
N SER A 371 20.64 4.97 19.59
CA SER A 371 20.38 5.86 20.72
C SER A 371 19.03 6.56 20.56
N VAL A 372 18.31 6.70 21.67
CA VAL A 372 16.97 7.27 21.71
C VAL A 372 16.91 8.34 22.80
N GLU A 373 16.47 9.53 22.43
CA GLU A 373 16.12 10.61 23.35
C GLU A 373 14.60 10.78 23.38
N THR A 374 14.04 11.12 24.53
CA THR A 374 12.59 11.33 24.70
C THR A 374 12.29 12.77 25.10
N ARG A 375 11.16 13.28 24.61
CA ARG A 375 10.66 14.61 24.91
C ARG A 375 9.14 14.62 24.95
N ASN A 376 8.54 15.48 25.75
CA ASN A 376 7.08 15.72 25.69
C ASN A 376 6.68 16.30 24.35
N TRP A 377 5.57 15.81 23.80
CA TRP A 377 5.09 16.26 22.50
C TRP A 377 4.24 17.54 22.64
N GLU A 378 4.76 18.65 22.11
CA GLU A 378 4.12 19.97 22.21
C GLU A 378 2.99 20.15 21.18
N SER A 379 3.08 19.48 20.04
CA SER A 379 2.12 19.64 18.92
C SER A 379 1.64 18.27 18.40
N PRO A 380 0.81 17.56 19.17
CA PRO A 380 0.33 16.24 18.80
C PRO A 380 -0.48 16.26 17.51
N VAL A 381 -0.40 15.17 16.75
CA VAL A 381 -1.19 14.94 15.52
C VAL A 381 -2.35 14.01 15.85
N ALA A 382 -3.55 14.36 15.40
CA ALA A 382 -4.73 13.55 15.66
C ALA A 382 -4.59 12.13 15.06
N GLY A 383 -4.82 11.09 15.88
CA GLY A 383 -4.69 9.70 15.47
C GLY A 383 -3.25 9.15 15.44
N ILE A 384 -2.29 9.93 15.95
CA ILE A 384 -0.88 9.53 16.11
C ILE A 384 -0.52 9.61 17.59
N ASP A 385 0.15 8.58 18.12
CA ASP A 385 0.51 8.48 19.53
C ASP A 385 1.88 9.09 19.83
N ALA A 386 2.79 9.11 18.86
CA ALA A 386 4.13 9.69 18.99
C ALA A 386 4.70 10.18 17.65
N ALA A 387 5.64 11.14 17.73
CA ALA A 387 6.50 11.52 16.62
C ALA A 387 7.92 10.99 16.84
N ILE A 388 8.52 10.41 15.80
CA ILE A 388 9.87 9.87 15.81
C ILE A 388 10.70 10.61 14.78
N THR A 389 11.67 11.42 15.22
CA THR A 389 12.64 12.05 14.30
C THR A 389 13.90 11.17 14.25
N LEU A 390 14.24 10.69 13.06
CA LEU A 390 15.38 9.79 12.87
C LEU A 390 16.71 10.49 13.13
N GLY A 391 17.59 9.84 13.89
CA GLY A 391 18.93 10.30 14.20
C GLY A 391 20.01 9.82 13.22
N ALA A 392 21.12 10.54 13.16
CA ALA A 392 22.26 10.20 12.29
C ALA A 392 22.91 8.86 12.66
N ASP A 393 22.88 8.46 13.93
CA ASP A 393 23.35 7.17 14.40
C ASP A 393 22.56 6.00 13.81
N PHE A 394 21.22 6.11 13.76
CA PHE A 394 20.37 5.13 13.08
C PHE A 394 20.69 5.11 11.58
N ALA A 395 20.72 6.27 10.91
CA ALA A 395 21.01 6.33 9.49
C ALA A 395 22.38 5.72 9.13
N ASN A 396 23.41 5.95 9.98
CA ASN A 396 24.73 5.38 9.80
C ASN A 396 24.76 3.85 10.04
N SER A 397 23.95 3.34 10.97
CA SER A 397 23.87 1.89 11.21
C SER A 397 23.23 1.14 10.04
N VAL A 398 22.30 1.79 9.31
CA VAL A 398 21.64 1.23 8.12
C VAL A 398 22.56 1.24 6.89
N ARG A 399 23.44 2.26 6.78
CA ARG A 399 24.33 2.44 5.62
C ARG A 399 25.63 1.61 5.69
N ASN A 400 25.97 1.06 6.85
CA ASN A 400 27.19 0.24 7.10
C ASN A 400 26.86 -1.27 7.10
#